data_77e49930685fae63498e0b7b50d25c5f
#
_entry.id   77e49930685fae63498e0b7b50d25c5f
#
_cell.length_a   1.000
_cell.length_b   1.000
_cell.length_c   1.000
_cell.angle_alpha   90.00
_cell.angle_beta   90.00
_cell.angle_gamma   90.00
#
_symmetry.space_group_name_H-M   'P 1'
#
loop_
_entity.id
_entity.type
_entity.pdbx_description
1 polymer ?
#
loop_
_entity_poly.entity_id
_entity_poly.type
_entity_poly.pdbx_seq_one_letter_code
_entity_poly.pdbx_strand_id
1 'polypeptide(L)'
;LGVDCIWISPFYTSPMKDFGYDVADYRGVDPIFGTLADFDAVVARAHQLGLKVIIDQVYSHTSDEHPWFVESRSSRDNPRADWYVWADPKPDGTPPSNWQSVFGGPSWTWDARREQ
;
A
#
# COMPACT_ATOMS: atom_id res chain seq x y z
N LEU A 1 -9.69 13.93 -27.76
CA LEU A 1 -9.08 14.72 -26.68
C LEU A 1 -7.59 15.07 -26.96
N GLY A 2 -6.93 14.40 -27.93
CA GLY A 2 -5.55 14.70 -28.28
C GLY A 2 -4.53 14.34 -27.22
N VAL A 3 -4.76 13.26 -26.46
CA VAL A 3 -3.82 12.74 -25.46
C VAL A 3 -2.97 11.63 -26.06
N ASP A 4 -1.71 11.52 -25.62
CA ASP A 4 -0.75 10.50 -26.06
C ASP A 4 -0.50 9.43 -24.99
N CYS A 5 -0.99 9.66 -23.77
CA CYS A 5 -0.77 8.81 -22.63
C CYS A 5 -1.97 8.85 -21.67
N ILE A 6 -2.22 7.73 -21.00
CA ILE A 6 -3.14 7.64 -19.86
C ILE A 6 -2.34 7.23 -18.63
N TRP A 7 -2.61 7.87 -17.52
CA TRP A 7 -2.11 7.48 -16.20
C TRP A 7 -3.28 6.91 -15.39
N ILE A 8 -3.05 5.79 -14.72
CA ILE A 8 -4.05 5.09 -13.93
C ILE A 8 -3.60 5.13 -12.47
N SER A 9 -4.45 5.67 -11.60
CA SER A 9 -4.27 5.63 -10.15
C SER A 9 -4.23 4.18 -9.64
N PRO A 10 -3.80 3.90 -8.40
CA PRO A 10 -3.68 2.54 -7.91
C PRO A 10 -5.00 1.79 -8.01
N PHE A 11 -4.96 0.62 -8.64
CA PHE A 11 -6.09 -0.29 -8.88
C PHE A 11 -5.85 -1.68 -8.29
N TYR A 12 -4.76 -1.84 -7.54
CA TYR A 12 -4.41 -3.09 -6.87
C TYR A 12 -5.44 -3.46 -5.80
N THR A 13 -5.46 -4.73 -5.39
CA THR A 13 -6.28 -5.18 -4.26
C THR A 13 -5.96 -4.35 -3.02
N SER A 14 -6.98 -3.72 -2.47
CA SER A 14 -6.86 -2.77 -1.35
C SER A 14 -8.11 -2.79 -0.48
N PRO A 15 -7.99 -2.63 0.85
CA PRO A 15 -9.14 -2.39 1.72
C PRO A 15 -9.75 -0.98 1.54
N MET A 16 -9.20 -0.15 0.64
CA MET A 16 -9.71 1.18 0.27
C MET A 16 -9.81 2.17 1.44
N LYS A 17 -8.95 2.01 2.46
CA LYS A 17 -8.85 2.99 3.55
C LYS A 17 -8.21 4.29 3.08
N ASP A 18 -7.35 4.21 2.06
CA ASP A 18 -6.68 5.34 1.41
C ASP A 18 -6.85 5.30 -0.12
N PHE A 19 -8.10 5.11 -0.58
CA PHE A 19 -8.49 5.19 -2.00
C PHE A 19 -7.63 4.33 -2.96
N GLY A 20 -7.09 3.20 -2.48
CA GLY A 20 -6.27 2.28 -3.25
C GLY A 20 -4.75 2.46 -3.04
N TYR A 21 -4.32 3.51 -2.35
CA TYR A 21 -2.90 3.68 -1.99
C TYR A 21 -2.45 2.76 -0.85
N ASP A 22 -3.38 2.15 -0.12
CA ASP A 22 -3.15 1.11 0.88
C ASP A 22 -3.21 -0.28 0.23
N VAL A 23 -2.15 -0.65 -0.47
CA VAL A 23 -2.10 -1.87 -1.28
C VAL A 23 -1.94 -3.12 -0.42
N ALA A 24 -2.89 -4.07 -0.55
CA ALA A 24 -2.85 -5.37 0.11
C ALA A 24 -2.27 -6.49 -0.76
N ASP A 25 -2.37 -6.36 -2.10
CA ASP A 25 -1.75 -7.28 -3.06
C ASP A 25 -1.35 -6.51 -4.32
N TYR A 26 -0.04 -6.45 -4.60
CA TYR A 26 0.52 -5.79 -5.78
C TYR A 26 0.35 -6.57 -7.09
N ARG A 27 -0.10 -7.81 -7.04
CA ARG A 27 -0.23 -8.69 -8.20
C ARG A 27 -1.65 -8.83 -8.72
N GLY A 28 -2.62 -8.30 -7.96
CA GLY A 28 -4.04 -8.37 -8.27
C GLY A 28 -4.59 -7.05 -8.75
N VAL A 29 -5.76 -7.12 -9.36
CA VAL A 29 -6.65 -5.97 -9.60
C VAL A 29 -7.77 -6.07 -8.57
N ASP A 30 -8.10 -4.96 -7.92
CA ASP A 30 -9.21 -4.94 -6.98
C ASP A 30 -10.52 -5.29 -7.69
N PRO A 31 -11.34 -6.21 -7.16
CA PRO A 31 -12.58 -6.65 -7.81
C PRO A 31 -13.56 -5.53 -8.15
N ILE A 32 -13.49 -4.37 -7.48
CA ILE A 32 -14.36 -3.23 -7.82
C ILE A 32 -14.04 -2.63 -9.20
N PHE A 33 -12.82 -2.85 -9.71
CA PHE A 33 -12.39 -2.36 -11.02
C PHE A 33 -12.45 -3.44 -12.10
N GLY A 34 -12.46 -4.72 -11.72
CA GLY A 34 -12.47 -5.85 -12.63
C GLY A 34 -11.40 -6.88 -12.32
N THR A 35 -10.85 -7.48 -13.37
CA THR A 35 -9.89 -8.57 -13.32
C THR A 35 -8.55 -8.17 -13.96
N LEU A 36 -7.52 -8.97 -13.76
CA LEU A 36 -6.25 -8.79 -14.46
C LEU A 36 -6.43 -8.87 -15.99
N ALA A 37 -7.33 -9.74 -16.47
CA ALA A 37 -7.65 -9.84 -17.89
C ALA A 37 -8.30 -8.55 -18.44
N ASP A 38 -9.14 -7.87 -17.65
CA ASP A 38 -9.71 -6.58 -18.01
C ASP A 38 -8.61 -5.51 -18.12
N PHE A 39 -7.66 -5.52 -17.19
CA PHE A 39 -6.50 -4.62 -17.26
C PHE A 39 -5.64 -4.89 -18.50
N ASP A 40 -5.36 -6.15 -18.82
CA ASP A 40 -4.62 -6.52 -20.03
C ASP A 40 -5.35 -6.03 -21.30
N ALA A 41 -6.70 -6.14 -21.32
CA ALA A 41 -7.52 -5.64 -22.42
C ALA A 41 -7.43 -4.11 -22.55
N VAL A 42 -7.43 -3.38 -21.44
CA VAL A 42 -7.24 -1.91 -21.43
C VAL A 42 -5.89 -1.54 -22.02
N VAL A 43 -4.81 -2.20 -21.59
CA VAL A 43 -3.45 -1.95 -22.09
C VAL A 43 -3.36 -2.26 -23.59
N ALA A 44 -3.87 -3.41 -24.02
CA ALA A 44 -3.88 -3.78 -25.43
C ALA A 44 -4.64 -2.76 -26.29
N ARG A 45 -5.80 -2.31 -25.81
CA ARG A 45 -6.60 -1.31 -26.53
C ARG A 45 -5.92 0.04 -26.59
N ALA A 46 -5.31 0.49 -25.51
CA ALA A 46 -4.54 1.73 -25.48
C ALA A 46 -3.41 1.70 -26.51
N HIS A 47 -2.63 0.61 -26.56
CA HIS A 47 -1.54 0.45 -27.51
C HIS A 47 -2.02 0.42 -28.96
N GLN A 48 -3.16 -0.24 -29.26
CA GLN A 48 -3.77 -0.19 -30.61
C GLN A 48 -4.14 1.22 -31.06
N LEU A 49 -4.45 2.10 -30.11
CA LEU A 49 -4.77 3.50 -30.34
C LEU A 49 -3.54 4.41 -30.32
N GLY A 50 -2.34 3.85 -30.18
CA GLY A 50 -1.09 4.61 -30.07
C GLY A 50 -0.88 5.31 -28.73
N LEU A 51 -1.67 4.97 -27.71
CA LEU A 51 -1.55 5.54 -26.37
C LEU A 51 -0.55 4.78 -25.51
N LYS A 52 0.22 5.50 -24.71
CA LYS A 52 1.04 4.93 -23.63
C LYS A 52 0.19 4.75 -22.37
N VAL A 53 0.53 3.75 -21.56
CA VAL A 53 -0.12 3.51 -20.28
C VAL A 53 0.94 3.67 -19.19
N ILE A 54 0.63 4.47 -18.19
CA ILE A 54 1.41 4.62 -16.96
C ILE A 54 0.54 4.18 -15.80
N ILE A 55 1.06 3.35 -14.94
CA ILE A 55 0.39 2.93 -13.71
C ILE A 55 1.09 3.52 -12.50
N ASP A 56 0.32 3.93 -11.51
CA ASP A 56 0.85 4.40 -10.24
C ASP A 56 1.46 3.25 -9.45
N GLN A 57 2.68 3.44 -8.96
CA GLN A 57 3.42 2.45 -8.20
C GLN A 57 3.60 2.93 -6.77
N VAL A 58 2.97 2.25 -5.82
CA VAL A 58 3.02 2.60 -4.39
C VAL A 58 4.11 1.77 -3.71
N TYR A 59 5.38 2.24 -3.80
CA TYR A 59 6.52 1.50 -3.27
C TYR A 59 6.91 1.85 -1.83
N SER A 60 6.44 2.98 -1.32
CA SER A 60 6.88 3.51 -0.02
C SER A 60 6.25 2.83 1.19
N HIS A 61 5.12 2.15 1.00
CA HIS A 61 4.35 1.51 2.07
C HIS A 61 3.40 0.45 1.52
N THR A 62 2.81 -0.33 2.41
CA THR A 62 1.72 -1.27 2.10
C THR A 62 0.50 -0.97 2.97
N SER A 63 -0.62 -1.64 2.66
CA SER A 63 -1.72 -1.77 3.62
C SER A 63 -1.26 -2.54 4.87
N ASP A 64 -1.92 -2.27 5.99
CA ASP A 64 -1.82 -3.09 7.20
C ASP A 64 -2.45 -4.50 7.04
N GLU A 65 -3.16 -4.71 5.93
CA GLU A 65 -3.71 -6.01 5.54
C GLU A 65 -2.80 -6.78 4.56
N HIS A 66 -1.69 -6.17 4.11
CA HIS A 66 -0.73 -6.87 3.25
C HIS A 66 -0.08 -8.03 4.03
N PRO A 67 0.06 -9.24 3.41
CA PRO A 67 0.65 -10.40 4.08
C PRO A 67 2.03 -10.14 4.69
N TRP A 68 2.85 -9.30 4.08
CA TRP A 68 4.15 -8.91 4.63
C TRP A 68 4.04 -8.17 5.95
N PHE A 69 3.09 -7.22 6.04
CA PHE A 69 2.85 -6.49 7.29
C PHE A 69 2.25 -7.39 8.36
N VAL A 70 1.27 -8.23 7.98
CA VAL A 70 0.64 -9.20 8.89
C VAL A 70 1.69 -10.15 9.49
N GLU A 71 2.64 -10.64 8.67
CA GLU A 71 3.74 -11.47 9.17
C GLU A 71 4.70 -10.66 10.04
N SER A 72 5.15 -9.49 9.60
CA SER A 72 6.03 -8.60 10.36
C SER A 72 5.46 -8.28 11.74
N ARG A 73 4.16 -8.00 11.82
CA ARG A 73 3.43 -7.71 13.05
C ARG A 73 3.27 -8.91 13.98
N SER A 74 3.40 -10.14 13.49
CA SER A 74 3.09 -11.34 14.27
C SER A 74 4.02 -11.58 15.45
N SER A 75 5.29 -11.20 15.33
CA SER A 75 6.30 -11.31 16.39
C SER A 75 7.53 -10.45 16.08
N ARG A 76 8.44 -10.32 17.05
CA ARG A 76 9.73 -9.63 16.85
C ARG A 76 10.77 -10.48 16.12
N ASP A 77 10.56 -11.79 15.99
CA ASP A 77 11.55 -12.77 15.54
C ASP A 77 11.24 -13.41 14.19
N ASN A 78 10.17 -12.98 13.47
CA ASN A 78 9.82 -13.56 12.19
C ASN A 78 10.74 -13.06 11.05
N PRO A 79 10.82 -13.77 9.91
CA PRO A 79 11.70 -13.39 8.79
C PRO A 79 11.43 -12.00 8.19
N ARG A 80 10.26 -11.42 8.42
CA ARG A 80 9.88 -10.07 7.96
C ARG A 80 9.77 -9.07 9.09
N ALA A 81 10.25 -9.41 10.29
CA ALA A 81 10.16 -8.52 11.46
C ALA A 81 10.65 -7.10 11.16
N ASP A 82 11.75 -6.98 10.43
CA ASP A 82 12.41 -5.70 10.11
C ASP A 82 12.03 -5.14 8.73
N TRP A 83 11.00 -5.69 8.07
CA TRP A 83 10.52 -5.15 6.79
C TRP A 83 9.73 -3.86 6.95
N TYR A 84 9.28 -3.56 8.15
CA TYR A 84 8.57 -2.34 8.52
C TYR A 84 9.27 -1.66 9.70
N VAL A 85 8.99 -0.38 9.87
CA VAL A 85 9.58 0.41 10.95
C VAL A 85 8.80 0.17 12.24
N TRP A 86 9.47 -0.46 13.19
CA TRP A 86 8.98 -0.69 14.55
C TRP A 86 9.89 0.01 15.53
N ALA A 87 9.36 0.49 16.64
CA ALA A 87 10.14 1.12 17.69
C ALA A 87 9.49 0.92 19.05
N ASP A 88 10.31 0.71 20.05
CA ASP A 88 9.82 0.65 21.42
C ASP A 88 9.32 2.03 21.88
N PRO A 89 8.28 2.08 22.73
CA PRO A 89 7.84 3.32 23.33
C PRO A 89 8.94 3.89 24.25
N LYS A 90 8.81 5.16 24.60
CA LYS A 90 9.65 5.75 25.65
C LYS A 90 9.35 5.12 27.00
N PRO A 91 10.25 5.26 28.00
CA PRO A 91 10.05 4.69 29.34
C PRO A 91 8.76 5.14 30.04
N ASP A 92 8.22 6.29 29.66
CA ASP A 92 6.95 6.82 30.18
C ASP A 92 5.71 6.33 29.40
N GLY A 93 5.90 5.41 28.43
CA GLY A 93 4.83 4.85 27.58
C GLY A 93 4.40 5.74 26.43
N THR A 94 5.03 6.91 26.23
CA THR A 94 4.72 7.77 25.11
C THR A 94 5.38 7.28 23.81
N PRO A 95 4.88 7.71 22.62
CA PRO A 95 5.45 7.32 21.34
C PRO A 95 6.96 7.62 21.22
N PRO A 96 7.71 6.84 20.41
CA PRO A 96 9.16 7.00 20.27
C PRO A 96 9.58 8.37 19.74
N SER A 97 8.73 9.03 18.96
CA SER A 97 8.93 10.39 18.47
C SER A 97 7.62 11.17 18.39
N ASN A 98 7.74 12.47 18.13
CA ASN A 98 6.59 13.37 17.92
C ASN A 98 6.21 13.52 16.45
N TRP A 99 6.59 12.60 15.58
CA TRP A 99 6.24 12.64 14.17
C TRP A 99 4.73 12.60 13.98
N GLN A 100 4.28 13.35 12.99
CA GLN A 100 2.87 13.43 12.63
C GLN A 100 2.61 12.76 11.29
N SER A 101 1.44 12.15 11.18
CA SER A 101 0.93 11.62 9.93
C SER A 101 0.57 12.75 8.97
N VAL A 102 0.72 12.52 7.67
CA VAL A 102 0.24 13.45 6.62
C VAL A 102 -1.28 13.67 6.68
N PHE A 103 -2.02 12.75 7.28
CA PHE A 103 -3.47 12.83 7.48
C PHE A 103 -3.86 13.54 8.80
N GLY A 104 -2.87 14.00 9.56
CA GLY A 104 -3.06 14.55 10.90
C GLY A 104 -2.98 13.50 12.00
N GLY A 105 -2.68 13.96 13.24
CA GLY A 105 -2.45 13.05 14.38
C GLY A 105 -1.06 12.39 14.36
N PRO A 106 -0.77 11.51 15.34
CA PRO A 106 0.55 10.88 15.47
C PRO A 106 0.82 9.89 14.32
N SER A 107 2.12 9.78 13.93
CA SER A 107 2.56 8.77 12.96
C SER A 107 2.70 7.37 13.56
N TRP A 108 2.78 7.28 14.88
CA TRP A 108 2.99 6.03 15.59
C TRP A 108 1.68 5.48 16.11
N THR A 109 1.47 4.19 15.90
CA THR A 109 0.33 3.43 16.44
C THR A 109 0.86 2.26 17.24
N TRP A 110 0.43 2.12 18.48
CA TRP A 110 0.80 1.00 19.32
C TRP A 110 0.23 -0.32 18.77
N ASP A 111 1.08 -1.30 18.62
CA ASP A 111 0.68 -2.68 18.31
C ASP A 111 0.90 -3.58 19.54
N ALA A 112 -0.21 -4.07 20.10
CA ALA A 112 -0.16 -4.90 21.33
C ALA A 112 0.41 -6.30 21.10
N ARG A 113 0.54 -6.79 19.85
CA ARG A 113 1.12 -8.10 19.55
C ARG A 113 2.64 -8.05 19.60
N ARG A 114 3.21 -6.95 19.13
CA ARG A 114 4.65 -6.72 19.16
C ARG A 114 5.11 -5.96 20.40
N GLU A 115 4.19 -5.32 21.10
CA GLU A 115 4.50 -4.40 22.19
C GLU A 115 5.45 -3.27 21.73
N GLN A 116 5.16 -2.76 20.54
CA GLN A 116 5.92 -1.70 19.87
C GLN A 116 4.98 -0.70 19.16
#